data_65b9bfead5d4a1ea57e3c83adc17f7c1
#
_entry.id   65b9bfead5d4a1ea57e3c83adc17f7c1
#
_cell.length_a   1.000
_cell.length_b   1.000
_cell.length_c   1.000
_cell.angle_alpha   90.00
_cell.angle_beta   90.00
_cell.angle_gamma   90.00
#
_symmetry.space_group_name_H-M   'P 1'
#
loop_
_entity.id
_entity.type
_entity.pdbx_description
1 polymer ?
#
loop_
_entity_poly.entity_id
_entity_poly.type
_entity_poly.pdbx_seq_one_letter_code
_entity_poly.pdbx_strand_id
1 'polypeptide(L)'
;MKGFLDYLPGNSVLHHMHPLAKIFVSFLLCAAAFASSNYFFLLGIILFNILMGLVGDGKNHCGLFKRTLGIFKGLFEMSVFLFILQILAIRTGEVVIPLGLRFGFTDAGIRNGLLLVLRLTGATLPLSILISVTNLNDLSNTMVKQLHVPYKYAFTLTSAIRFIPVFSAEMSGIIESQKARGVDFDVKNPFKKIGMILPLCFPLLISSVRKIE
;
A
#
# COMPACT_ATOMS: atom_id res chain seq x y z
N MET A 1 -5.16 1.48 -15.85
CA MET A 1 -4.72 2.27 -14.70
C MET A 1 -3.70 1.43 -13.94
N LYS A 2 -2.44 1.86 -13.84
CA LYS A 2 -1.45 1.15 -13.01
C LYS A 2 -1.84 1.38 -11.56
N GLY A 3 -2.28 0.31 -10.87
CA GLY A 3 -2.72 0.37 -9.49
C GLY A 3 -1.55 0.69 -8.55
N PHE A 4 -1.85 1.29 -7.41
CA PHE A 4 -0.88 1.62 -6.36
C PHE A 4 -0.17 0.36 -5.80
N LEU A 5 -0.77 -0.82 -5.99
CA LEU A 5 -0.30 -2.12 -5.50
C LEU A 5 0.28 -3.02 -6.60
N ASP A 6 0.51 -2.50 -7.82
CA ASP A 6 1.04 -3.33 -8.89
C ASP A 6 2.52 -3.66 -8.68
N TYR A 7 2.87 -4.94 -8.91
CA TYR A 7 4.24 -5.41 -8.96
C TYR A 7 4.99 -4.72 -10.10
N LEU A 8 6.19 -4.21 -9.82
CA LEU A 8 7.09 -3.64 -10.80
C LEU A 8 8.12 -4.71 -11.19
N PRO A 9 8.06 -5.28 -12.42
CA PRO A 9 9.06 -6.21 -12.86
C PRO A 9 10.42 -5.52 -13.00
N GLY A 10 11.43 -6.05 -12.36
CA GLY A 10 12.79 -5.52 -12.37
C GLY A 10 13.83 -6.58 -12.04
N ASN A 11 15.10 -6.30 -12.36
CA ASN A 11 16.24 -7.19 -12.14
C ASN A 11 17.21 -6.59 -11.10
N SER A 12 16.70 -6.08 -10.01
CA SER A 12 17.55 -5.56 -8.93
C SER A 12 17.85 -6.63 -7.88
N VAL A 13 18.84 -6.36 -7.03
CA VAL A 13 19.20 -7.23 -5.90
C VAL A 13 17.99 -7.54 -5.03
N LEU A 14 17.10 -6.54 -4.84
CA LEU A 14 15.88 -6.72 -4.08
C LEU A 14 14.90 -7.72 -4.73
N HIS A 15 14.84 -7.78 -6.06
CA HIS A 15 13.96 -8.74 -6.76
C HIS A 15 14.45 -10.19 -6.58
N HIS A 16 15.75 -10.42 -6.57
CA HIS A 16 16.35 -11.77 -6.40
C HIS A 16 16.36 -12.26 -4.93
N MET A 17 16.15 -11.38 -3.95
CA MET A 17 16.05 -11.81 -2.56
C MET A 17 14.84 -12.71 -2.34
N HIS A 18 15.00 -13.67 -1.42
CA HIS A 18 13.93 -14.59 -1.04
C HIS A 18 12.69 -13.84 -0.49
N PRO A 19 11.46 -14.18 -0.93
CA PRO A 19 10.24 -13.46 -0.52
C PRO A 19 10.03 -13.40 1.00
N LEU A 20 10.32 -14.49 1.72
CA LEU A 20 10.21 -14.49 3.19
C LEU A 20 11.21 -13.55 3.87
N ALA A 21 12.43 -13.45 3.35
CA ALA A 21 13.42 -12.54 3.91
C ALA A 21 12.98 -11.08 3.75
N LYS A 22 12.38 -10.74 2.61
CA LYS A 22 11.81 -9.39 2.36
C LYS A 22 10.69 -9.07 3.36
N ILE A 23 9.77 -10.02 3.57
CA ILE A 23 8.66 -9.85 4.54
C ILE A 23 9.21 -9.65 5.94
N PHE A 24 10.16 -10.50 6.35
CA PHE A 24 10.74 -10.44 7.68
C PHE A 24 11.46 -9.11 7.93
N VAL A 25 12.28 -8.66 6.98
CA VAL A 25 12.98 -7.37 7.07
C VAL A 25 11.97 -6.20 7.11
N SER A 26 10.95 -6.21 6.26
CA SER A 26 9.94 -5.15 6.26
C SER A 26 9.15 -5.11 7.55
N PHE A 27 8.80 -6.28 8.11
CA PHE A 27 8.10 -6.38 9.38
C PHE A 27 8.99 -5.93 10.55
N LEU A 28 10.27 -6.31 10.54
CA LEU A 28 11.23 -5.90 11.56
C LEU A 28 11.46 -4.38 11.56
N LEU A 29 11.59 -3.77 10.36
CA LEU A 29 11.72 -2.32 10.24
C LEU A 29 10.44 -1.60 10.70
N CYS A 30 9.27 -2.14 10.38
CA CYS A 30 7.99 -1.62 10.85
C CYS A 30 7.90 -1.68 12.38
N ALA A 31 8.21 -2.82 12.99
CA ALA A 31 8.22 -3.00 14.44
C ALA A 31 9.24 -2.07 15.13
N ALA A 32 10.44 -1.93 14.55
CA ALA A 32 11.47 -1.03 15.05
C ALA A 32 11.04 0.44 15.01
N ALA A 33 10.32 0.86 13.94
CA ALA A 33 9.79 2.21 13.84
C ALA A 33 8.73 2.50 14.92
N PHE A 34 7.88 1.53 15.26
CA PHE A 34 6.88 1.71 16.34
C PHE A 34 7.51 1.65 17.73
N ALA A 35 8.50 0.80 17.95
CA ALA A 35 9.16 0.63 19.24
C ALA A 35 10.05 1.83 19.61
N SER A 36 10.60 2.54 18.62
CA SER A 36 11.55 3.63 18.86
C SER A 36 10.85 4.94 19.19
N SER A 37 11.43 5.68 20.16
CA SER A 37 11.08 7.07 20.47
C SER A 37 12.18 8.07 20.09
N ASN A 38 13.28 7.60 19.51
CA ASN A 38 14.41 8.42 19.11
C ASN A 38 14.24 8.95 17.69
N TYR A 39 14.25 10.27 17.54
CA TYR A 39 14.09 10.95 16.23
C TYR A 39 15.18 10.54 15.23
N PHE A 40 16.44 10.49 15.68
CA PHE A 40 17.57 10.12 14.81
C PHE A 40 17.47 8.70 14.29
N PHE A 41 16.98 7.78 15.11
CA PHE A 41 16.77 6.39 14.70
C PHE A 41 15.65 6.27 13.66
N LEU A 42 14.54 6.99 13.85
CA LEU A 42 13.43 7.02 12.90
C LEU A 42 13.84 7.65 11.56
N LEU A 43 14.62 8.74 11.59
CA LEU A 43 15.20 9.33 10.39
C LEU A 43 16.15 8.35 9.70
N GLY A 44 16.95 7.59 10.45
CA GLY A 44 17.81 6.54 9.92
C GLY A 44 17.02 5.45 9.20
N ILE A 45 15.88 4.99 9.76
CA ILE A 45 15.00 4.03 9.11
C ILE A 45 14.43 4.60 7.79
N ILE A 46 13.97 5.84 7.78
CA ILE A 46 13.43 6.49 6.58
C ILE A 46 14.51 6.59 5.51
N LEU A 47 15.71 7.07 5.87
CA LEU A 47 16.85 7.18 4.97
C LEU A 47 17.25 5.82 4.40
N PHE A 48 17.32 4.80 5.26
CA PHE A 48 17.60 3.41 4.85
C PHE A 48 16.57 2.90 3.83
N ASN A 49 15.26 3.16 4.03
CA ASN A 49 14.21 2.78 3.10
C ASN A 49 14.34 3.52 1.75
N ILE A 50 14.68 4.81 1.75
CA ILE A 50 14.91 5.58 0.53
C ILE A 50 16.13 5.02 -0.22
N LEU A 51 17.22 4.69 0.48
CA LEU A 51 18.39 4.05 -0.12
C LEU A 51 18.07 2.66 -0.69
N MET A 52 17.26 1.87 0.03
CA MET A 52 16.76 0.59 -0.49
C MET A 52 15.92 0.78 -1.76
N GLY A 53 15.09 1.82 -1.84
CA GLY A 53 14.36 2.20 -3.05
C GLY A 53 15.28 2.55 -4.22
N LEU A 54 16.40 3.26 -3.97
CA LEU A 54 17.43 3.58 -4.96
C LEU A 54 18.16 2.34 -5.47
N VAL A 55 18.62 1.49 -4.53
CA VAL A 55 19.29 0.21 -4.87
C VAL A 55 18.33 -0.72 -5.63
N GLY A 56 17.04 -0.68 -5.25
CA GLY A 56 15.98 -1.45 -5.91
C GLY A 56 15.68 -1.00 -7.34
N ASP A 57 15.96 0.24 -7.70
CA ASP A 57 15.74 0.76 -9.07
C ASP A 57 16.78 0.22 -10.06
N GLY A 58 17.98 -0.12 -9.59
CA GLY A 58 19.05 -0.77 -10.36
C GLY A 58 19.39 -0.07 -11.69
N LYS A 59 20.11 -0.78 -12.58
CA LYS A 59 20.50 -0.26 -13.89
C LYS A 59 19.34 -0.08 -14.89
N ASN A 60 18.17 -0.66 -14.62
CA ASN A 60 17.08 -0.75 -15.61
C ASN A 60 15.94 0.27 -15.38
N HIS A 61 16.11 1.24 -14.51
CA HIS A 61 15.11 2.29 -14.23
C HIS A 61 13.67 1.74 -14.10
N CYS A 62 13.49 0.72 -13.26
CA CYS A 62 12.17 0.09 -13.04
C CYS A 62 11.12 1.07 -12.49
N GLY A 63 11.53 2.30 -12.16
CA GLY A 63 10.67 3.33 -11.60
C GLY A 63 10.31 3.08 -10.12
N LEU A 64 11.01 2.16 -9.45
CA LEU A 64 10.80 1.86 -8.04
C LEU A 64 11.09 3.08 -7.17
N PHE A 65 12.19 3.80 -7.45
CA PHE A 65 12.55 5.01 -6.75
C PHE A 65 11.49 6.10 -6.91
N LYS A 66 11.03 6.34 -8.15
CA LYS A 66 9.96 7.32 -8.42
C LYS A 66 8.66 6.95 -7.69
N ARG A 67 8.36 5.66 -7.62
CA ARG A 67 7.20 5.15 -6.89
C ARG A 67 7.35 5.33 -5.38
N THR A 68 8.51 4.96 -4.81
CA THR A 68 8.83 5.16 -3.39
C THR A 68 8.73 6.64 -3.01
N LEU A 69 9.25 7.53 -3.85
CA LEU A 69 9.17 8.97 -3.64
C LEU A 69 7.73 9.49 -3.74
N GLY A 70 6.93 8.95 -4.66
CA GLY A 70 5.49 9.26 -4.79
C GLY A 70 4.70 8.83 -3.55
N ILE A 71 5.00 7.64 -3.02
CA ILE A 71 4.39 7.14 -1.79
C ILE A 71 4.83 7.98 -0.59
N PHE A 72 6.12 8.32 -0.50
CA PHE A 72 6.64 9.21 0.52
C PHE A 72 5.93 10.58 0.51
N LYS A 73 5.74 11.16 -0.68
CA LYS A 73 5.01 12.43 -0.83
C LYS A 73 3.56 12.33 -0.34
N GLY A 74 2.82 11.29 -0.75
CA GLY A 74 1.44 11.08 -0.29
C GLY A 74 1.33 10.82 1.22
N LEU A 75 2.27 10.05 1.79
CA LEU A 75 2.36 9.85 3.23
C LEU A 75 2.71 11.16 3.95
N PHE A 76 3.58 11.98 3.38
CA PHE A 76 3.95 13.25 3.96
C PHE A 76 2.76 14.23 4.01
N GLU A 77 1.98 14.32 2.93
CA GLU A 77 0.75 15.13 2.89
C GLU A 77 -0.26 14.69 3.98
N MET A 78 -0.47 13.37 4.10
CA MET A 78 -1.34 12.82 5.15
C MET A 78 -0.75 13.01 6.56
N SER A 79 0.56 12.90 6.69
CA SER A 79 1.26 13.10 7.96
C SER A 79 1.18 14.55 8.45
N VAL A 80 1.23 15.53 7.54
CA VAL A 80 1.05 16.94 7.90
C VAL A 80 -0.35 17.17 8.48
N PHE A 81 -1.37 16.57 7.89
CA PHE A 81 -2.74 16.65 8.42
C PHE A 81 -2.83 16.06 9.84
N LEU A 82 -2.25 14.87 10.05
CA LEU A 82 -2.22 14.23 11.37
C LEU A 82 -1.39 15.02 12.37
N PHE A 83 -0.30 15.65 11.93
CA PHE A 83 0.51 16.54 12.78
C PHE A 83 -0.32 17.71 13.31
N ILE A 84 -1.10 18.36 12.43
CA ILE A 84 -1.98 19.46 12.83
C ILE A 84 -3.04 18.98 13.81
N LEU A 85 -3.67 17.82 13.54
CA LEU A 85 -4.65 17.24 14.46
C LEU A 85 -4.03 16.92 15.83
N GLN A 86 -2.82 16.40 15.86
CA GLN A 86 -2.12 16.03 17.09
C GLN A 86 -1.82 17.26 17.97
N ILE A 87 -1.37 18.35 17.34
CA ILE A 87 -1.13 19.62 18.04
C ILE A 87 -2.44 20.18 18.62
N LEU A 88 -3.53 20.04 17.88
CA LEU A 88 -4.85 20.53 18.33
C LEU A 88 -5.44 19.67 19.47
N ALA A 89 -5.17 18.35 19.42
CA ALA A 89 -5.72 17.38 20.39
C ALA A 89 -4.96 17.39 21.73
N ILE A 90 -3.63 17.52 21.70
CA ILE A 90 -2.81 17.49 22.91
C ILE A 90 -2.67 18.90 23.47
N ARG A 91 -3.35 19.13 24.58
CA ARG A 91 -3.33 20.41 25.32
C ARG A 91 -2.49 20.35 26.61
N THR A 92 -1.75 19.26 26.83
CA THR A 92 -0.91 19.06 28.01
C THR A 92 0.50 19.56 27.74
N GLY A 93 1.03 20.45 28.58
CA GLY A 93 2.38 21.01 28.51
C GLY A 93 2.40 22.54 28.51
N GLU A 94 3.60 23.14 28.47
CA GLU A 94 3.77 24.60 28.39
C GLU A 94 3.37 25.10 27.00
N VAL A 95 2.63 26.21 26.98
CA VAL A 95 2.18 26.85 25.75
C VAL A 95 3.36 27.62 25.13
N VAL A 96 3.90 27.14 24.04
CA VAL A 96 5.05 27.74 23.35
C VAL A 96 4.62 28.94 22.49
N ILE A 97 3.44 28.89 21.88
CA ILE A 97 2.89 29.99 21.07
C ILE A 97 1.41 30.20 21.44
N PRO A 98 1.05 31.31 22.12
CA PRO A 98 -0.33 31.64 22.39
C PRO A 98 -1.02 32.17 21.13
N LEU A 99 -1.91 31.35 20.55
CA LEU A 99 -2.69 31.75 19.36
C LEU A 99 -4.07 32.30 19.75
N GLY A 100 -4.16 33.10 20.85
CA GLY A 100 -5.40 33.78 21.28
C GLY A 100 -6.50 32.83 21.77
N LEU A 101 -7.15 33.23 22.89
CA LEU A 101 -8.46 32.78 23.43
C LEU A 101 -8.71 31.26 23.68
N ARG A 102 -7.81 30.35 23.60
CA ARG A 102 -7.90 28.92 24.04
C ARG A 102 -7.10 27.93 23.16
N PHE A 103 -6.43 28.38 22.10
CA PHE A 103 -5.61 27.55 21.24
C PHE A 103 -4.14 27.95 21.42
N GLY A 104 -3.33 27.05 21.95
CA GLY A 104 -1.88 27.25 22.07
C GLY A 104 -1.16 26.00 21.56
N PHE A 105 -0.10 26.19 20.80
CA PHE A 105 0.80 25.11 20.46
C PHE A 105 1.59 24.68 21.70
N THR A 106 1.36 23.45 22.13
CA THR A 106 2.03 22.88 23.31
C THR A 106 3.29 22.16 22.87
N ASP A 107 4.38 22.28 23.65
CA ASP A 107 5.64 21.57 23.38
C ASP A 107 5.43 20.05 23.28
N ALA A 108 4.64 19.47 24.18
CA ALA A 108 4.27 18.06 24.14
C ALA A 108 3.49 17.68 22.85
N GLY A 109 2.63 18.56 22.36
CA GLY A 109 1.88 18.36 21.12
C GLY A 109 2.79 18.32 19.89
N ILE A 110 3.74 19.25 19.80
CA ILE A 110 4.71 19.31 18.70
C ILE A 110 5.62 18.08 18.71
N ARG A 111 6.15 17.72 19.88
CA ARG A 111 7.03 16.58 20.06
C ARG A 111 6.36 15.27 19.69
N ASN A 112 5.16 15.02 20.22
CA ASN A 112 4.40 13.81 19.93
C ASN A 112 3.90 13.77 18.48
N GLY A 113 3.51 14.91 17.92
CA GLY A 113 3.12 15.03 16.52
C GLY A 113 4.26 14.69 15.58
N LEU A 114 5.46 15.22 15.83
CA LEU A 114 6.65 14.90 15.03
C LEU A 114 7.02 13.42 15.12
N LEU A 115 6.98 12.82 16.31
CA LEU A 115 7.19 11.39 16.51
C LEU A 115 6.17 10.56 15.74
N LEU A 116 4.90 10.94 15.76
CA LEU A 116 3.84 10.24 15.05
C LEU A 116 4.09 10.24 13.54
N VAL A 117 4.43 11.40 12.97
CA VAL A 117 4.75 11.55 11.55
C VAL A 117 5.91 10.66 11.13
N LEU A 118 7.01 10.70 11.89
CA LEU A 118 8.20 9.89 11.60
C LEU A 118 7.90 8.39 11.73
N ARG A 119 7.14 7.97 12.73
CA ARG A 119 6.74 6.58 12.93
C ARG A 119 5.88 6.07 11.79
N LEU A 120 4.83 6.81 11.41
CA LEU A 120 3.95 6.42 10.31
C LEU A 120 4.72 6.31 8.99
N THR A 121 5.55 7.30 8.69
CA THR A 121 6.36 7.29 7.47
C THR A 121 7.37 6.14 7.49
N GLY A 122 8.11 5.97 8.59
CA GLY A 122 9.10 4.92 8.74
C GLY A 122 8.53 3.50 8.71
N ALA A 123 7.31 3.30 9.22
CA ALA A 123 6.63 2.01 9.22
C ALA A 123 6.00 1.66 7.87
N THR A 124 5.47 2.65 7.15
CA THR A 124 4.74 2.40 5.89
C THR A 124 5.65 2.23 4.68
N LEU A 125 6.80 2.92 4.65
CA LEU A 125 7.74 2.83 3.54
C LEU A 125 8.26 1.41 3.26
N PRO A 126 8.73 0.62 4.24
CA PRO A 126 9.24 -0.72 3.96
C PRO A 126 8.16 -1.66 3.42
N LEU A 127 6.92 -1.54 3.90
CA LEU A 127 5.78 -2.31 3.39
C LEU A 127 5.47 -1.96 1.93
N SER A 128 5.54 -0.69 1.58
CA SER A 128 5.31 -0.21 0.21
C SER A 128 6.37 -0.73 -0.77
N ILE A 129 7.63 -0.75 -0.36
CA ILE A 129 8.72 -1.32 -1.15
C ILE A 129 8.52 -2.82 -1.32
N LEU A 130 8.17 -3.53 -0.24
CA LEU A 130 7.90 -4.97 -0.26
C LEU A 130 6.84 -5.32 -1.32
N ILE A 131 5.69 -4.65 -1.29
CA ILE A 131 4.58 -4.89 -2.23
C ILE A 131 5.02 -4.61 -3.67
N SER A 132 5.84 -3.58 -3.89
CA SER A 132 6.31 -3.19 -5.22
C SER A 132 7.31 -4.18 -5.82
N VAL A 133 8.11 -4.85 -4.99
CA VAL A 133 9.22 -5.74 -5.41
C VAL A 133 8.84 -7.22 -5.33
N THR A 134 7.76 -7.57 -4.64
CA THR A 134 7.38 -8.98 -4.43
C THR A 134 6.16 -9.35 -5.27
N ASN A 135 6.32 -10.36 -6.13
CA ASN A 135 5.22 -10.93 -6.87
C ASN A 135 4.35 -11.80 -5.94
N LEU A 136 3.04 -11.60 -5.99
CA LEU A 136 2.09 -12.36 -5.17
C LEU A 136 2.15 -13.89 -5.45
N ASN A 137 2.44 -14.29 -6.68
CA ASN A 137 2.59 -15.71 -7.03
C ASN A 137 3.82 -16.32 -6.35
N ASP A 138 4.95 -15.60 -6.32
CA ASP A 138 6.17 -16.07 -5.66
C ASP A 138 5.99 -16.14 -4.14
N LEU A 139 5.24 -15.20 -3.58
CA LEU A 139 4.86 -15.20 -2.19
C LEU A 139 4.02 -16.44 -1.83
N SER A 140 2.98 -16.74 -2.62
CA SER A 140 2.14 -17.93 -2.45
C SER A 140 2.94 -19.22 -2.51
N ASN A 141 3.80 -19.36 -3.51
CA ASN A 141 4.65 -20.55 -3.68
C ASN A 141 5.61 -20.75 -2.51
N THR A 142 6.13 -19.65 -1.97
CA THR A 142 7.03 -19.67 -0.84
C THR A 142 6.31 -20.02 0.46
N MET A 143 5.09 -19.55 0.66
CA MET A 143 4.25 -19.93 1.80
C MET A 143 3.97 -21.44 1.84
N VAL A 144 3.72 -22.05 0.69
CA VAL A 144 3.53 -23.51 0.60
C VAL A 144 4.80 -24.25 0.97
N LYS A 145 5.92 -23.89 0.34
CA LYS A 145 7.17 -24.68 0.42
C LYS A 145 7.86 -24.55 1.78
N GLN A 146 7.78 -23.40 2.42
CA GLN A 146 8.60 -23.11 3.61
C GLN A 146 7.81 -22.97 4.91
N LEU A 147 6.59 -22.42 4.87
CA LEU A 147 5.75 -22.30 6.06
C LEU A 147 4.89 -23.56 6.34
N HIS A 148 5.07 -24.62 5.52
CA HIS A 148 4.31 -25.86 5.66
C HIS A 148 2.79 -25.63 5.79
N VAL A 149 2.28 -24.58 5.15
CA VAL A 149 0.84 -24.30 5.10
C VAL A 149 0.18 -25.46 4.36
N PRO A 150 -0.90 -26.06 4.88
CA PRO A 150 -1.60 -27.15 4.22
C PRO A 150 -1.93 -26.78 2.77
N TYR A 151 -1.61 -27.67 1.84
CA TYR A 151 -1.74 -27.45 0.39
C TYR A 151 -3.11 -26.87 -0.02
N LYS A 152 -4.17 -27.29 0.65
CA LYS A 152 -5.53 -26.81 0.42
C LYS A 152 -5.65 -25.27 0.48
N TYR A 153 -5.11 -24.65 1.51
CA TYR A 153 -5.19 -23.18 1.69
C TYR A 153 -4.32 -22.44 0.70
N ALA A 154 -3.13 -22.94 0.47
CA ALA A 154 -2.20 -22.35 -0.47
C ALA A 154 -2.71 -22.45 -1.92
N PHE A 155 -3.28 -23.58 -2.31
CA PHE A 155 -3.93 -23.76 -3.60
C PHE A 155 -5.10 -22.79 -3.79
N THR A 156 -5.96 -22.65 -2.78
CA THR A 156 -7.08 -21.69 -2.81
C THR A 156 -6.59 -20.26 -3.00
N LEU A 157 -5.57 -19.85 -2.23
CA LEU A 157 -4.99 -18.51 -2.34
C LEU A 157 -4.37 -18.25 -3.71
N THR A 158 -3.57 -19.18 -4.19
CA THR A 158 -2.91 -19.07 -5.52
C THR A 158 -3.94 -19.01 -6.64
N SER A 159 -4.99 -19.83 -6.56
CA SER A 159 -6.09 -19.81 -7.51
C SER A 159 -6.85 -18.49 -7.48
N ALA A 160 -7.17 -17.99 -6.28
CA ALA A 160 -7.84 -16.69 -6.12
C ALA A 160 -7.02 -15.55 -6.76
N ILE A 161 -5.72 -15.49 -6.49
CA ILE A 161 -4.82 -14.46 -7.06
C ILE A 161 -4.78 -14.57 -8.59
N ARG A 162 -4.74 -15.78 -9.15
CA ARG A 162 -4.75 -16.02 -10.60
C ARG A 162 -6.05 -15.57 -11.24
N PHE A 163 -7.18 -15.73 -10.56
CA PHE A 163 -8.49 -15.35 -11.09
C PHE A 163 -8.73 -13.83 -11.10
N ILE A 164 -8.06 -13.07 -10.22
CA ILE A 164 -8.21 -11.59 -10.18
C ILE A 164 -8.03 -10.93 -11.55
N PRO A 165 -6.90 -11.14 -12.29
CA PRO A 165 -6.72 -10.53 -13.60
C PRO A 165 -7.71 -11.06 -14.64
N VAL A 166 -8.11 -12.33 -14.56
CA VAL A 166 -9.09 -12.93 -15.47
C VAL A 166 -10.46 -12.25 -15.29
N PHE A 167 -10.93 -12.14 -14.06
CA PHE A 167 -12.19 -11.46 -13.77
C PHE A 167 -12.16 -9.97 -14.13
N SER A 168 -11.02 -9.31 -13.91
CA SER A 168 -10.84 -7.91 -14.30
C SER A 168 -10.98 -7.72 -15.82
N ALA A 169 -10.37 -8.61 -16.60
CA ALA A 169 -10.48 -8.58 -18.06
C ALA A 169 -11.93 -8.84 -18.54
N GLU A 170 -12.60 -9.83 -17.95
CA GLU A 170 -14.01 -10.14 -18.28
C GLU A 170 -14.96 -9.02 -17.91
N MET A 171 -14.78 -8.44 -16.71
CA MET A 171 -15.59 -7.30 -16.28
C MET A 171 -15.40 -6.12 -17.25
N SER A 172 -14.19 -5.86 -17.72
CA SER A 172 -13.93 -4.82 -18.71
C SER A 172 -14.67 -5.09 -20.02
N GLY A 173 -14.64 -6.33 -20.53
CA GLY A 173 -15.36 -6.71 -21.73
C GLY A 173 -16.89 -6.60 -21.58
N ILE A 174 -17.43 -6.98 -20.41
CA ILE A 174 -18.86 -6.82 -20.12
C ILE A 174 -19.22 -5.32 -20.08
N ILE A 175 -18.42 -4.48 -19.44
CA ILE A 175 -18.63 -3.03 -19.37
C ILE A 175 -18.60 -2.43 -20.78
N GLU A 176 -17.64 -2.80 -21.62
CA GLU A 176 -17.53 -2.33 -23.00
C GLU A 176 -18.76 -2.73 -23.83
N SER A 177 -19.23 -3.98 -23.71
CA SER A 177 -20.42 -4.43 -24.41
C SER A 177 -21.69 -3.71 -23.95
N GLN A 178 -21.81 -3.37 -22.66
CA GLN A 178 -22.92 -2.57 -22.14
C GLN A 178 -22.83 -1.10 -22.57
N LYS A 179 -21.63 -0.53 -22.66
CA LYS A 179 -21.41 0.81 -23.25
C LYS A 179 -21.87 0.84 -24.71
N ALA A 180 -21.56 -0.18 -25.48
CA ALA A 180 -22.04 -0.31 -26.87
C ALA A 180 -23.58 -0.39 -26.99
N ARG A 181 -24.26 -0.86 -25.94
CA ARG A 181 -25.74 -0.87 -25.82
C ARG A 181 -26.32 0.46 -25.31
N GLY A 182 -25.49 1.48 -25.12
CA GLY A 182 -25.90 2.82 -24.70
C GLY A 182 -25.94 3.03 -23.18
N VAL A 183 -25.39 2.12 -22.38
CA VAL A 183 -25.32 2.31 -20.94
C VAL A 183 -24.12 3.23 -20.61
N ASP A 184 -24.40 4.38 -20.03
CA ASP A 184 -23.36 5.32 -19.59
C ASP A 184 -22.94 5.04 -18.15
N PHE A 185 -21.68 4.59 -17.97
CA PHE A 185 -21.07 4.31 -16.66
C PHE A 185 -20.31 5.53 -16.07
N ASP A 186 -20.20 6.63 -16.82
CA ASP A 186 -19.47 7.83 -16.39
C ASP A 186 -20.33 8.78 -15.54
N VAL A 187 -21.16 8.18 -14.68
CA VAL A 187 -22.04 8.92 -13.76
C VAL A 187 -21.23 9.39 -12.57
N LYS A 188 -21.31 10.70 -12.24
CA LYS A 188 -20.63 11.32 -11.09
C LYS A 188 -21.12 10.80 -9.74
N ASN A 189 -22.31 10.23 -9.67
CA ASN A 189 -22.93 9.76 -8.42
C ASN A 189 -22.46 8.34 -8.07
N PRO A 190 -21.68 8.12 -6.96
CA PRO A 190 -21.12 6.81 -6.65
C PRO A 190 -22.18 5.74 -6.36
N PHE A 191 -23.30 6.10 -5.72
CA PHE A 191 -24.39 5.16 -5.45
C PHE A 191 -25.08 4.67 -6.72
N LYS A 192 -25.30 5.56 -7.70
CA LYS A 192 -25.87 5.20 -8.99
C LYS A 192 -24.90 4.31 -9.78
N LYS A 193 -23.59 4.59 -9.69
CA LYS A 193 -22.55 3.77 -10.33
C LYS A 193 -22.53 2.34 -9.77
N ILE A 194 -22.66 2.16 -8.45
CA ILE A 194 -22.74 0.84 -7.80
C ILE A 194 -24.00 0.10 -8.29
N GLY A 195 -25.16 0.76 -8.33
CA GLY A 195 -26.41 0.17 -8.84
C GLY A 195 -26.33 -0.29 -10.29
N MET A 196 -25.49 0.37 -11.13
CA MET A 196 -25.26 -0.02 -12.52
C MET A 196 -24.24 -1.16 -12.66
N ILE A 197 -23.31 -1.29 -11.74
CA ILE A 197 -22.28 -2.36 -11.74
C ILE A 197 -22.86 -3.66 -11.17
N LEU A 198 -23.76 -3.59 -10.20
CA LEU A 198 -24.32 -4.77 -9.53
C LEU A 198 -24.96 -5.79 -10.50
N PRO A 199 -25.77 -5.40 -11.50
CA PRO A 199 -26.32 -6.34 -12.48
C PRO A 199 -25.28 -7.01 -13.36
N LEU A 200 -24.06 -6.41 -13.49
CA LEU A 200 -22.97 -6.99 -14.28
C LEU A 200 -22.29 -8.17 -13.57
N CYS A 201 -22.50 -8.31 -12.27
CA CYS A 201 -21.99 -9.46 -11.52
C CYS A 201 -22.65 -10.78 -11.98
N PHE A 202 -23.91 -10.75 -12.45
CA PHE A 202 -24.63 -11.92 -12.89
C PHE A 202 -24.02 -12.55 -14.17
N PRO A 203 -23.79 -11.80 -15.27
CA PRO A 203 -23.08 -12.28 -16.44
C PRO A 203 -21.65 -12.74 -16.12
N LEU A 204 -20.95 -12.05 -15.19
CA LEU A 204 -19.60 -12.42 -14.77
C LEU A 204 -19.59 -13.79 -14.08
N LEU A 205 -20.54 -14.07 -13.20
CA LEU A 205 -20.68 -15.38 -12.53
C LEU A 205 -20.96 -16.49 -13.55
N ILE A 206 -21.85 -16.26 -14.49
CA ILE A 206 -22.18 -17.25 -15.55
C ILE A 206 -20.92 -17.52 -16.41
N SER A 207 -20.19 -16.48 -16.79
CA SER A 207 -18.95 -16.61 -17.57
C SER A 207 -17.89 -17.40 -16.80
N SER A 208 -17.76 -17.15 -15.49
CA SER A 208 -16.79 -17.85 -14.64
C SER A 208 -17.10 -19.32 -14.48
N VAL A 209 -18.38 -19.69 -14.32
CA VAL A 209 -18.82 -21.11 -14.23
C VAL A 209 -18.58 -21.83 -15.56
N ARG A 210 -18.89 -21.19 -16.68
CA ARG A 210 -18.67 -21.78 -18.04
C ARG A 210 -17.20 -22.07 -18.35
N LYS A 211 -16.25 -21.38 -17.71
CA LYS A 211 -14.81 -21.64 -17.88
C LYS A 211 -14.29 -22.81 -17.06
N ILE A 212 -15.09 -23.37 -16.16
CA ILE A 212 -14.71 -24.51 -15.36
C ILE A 212 -15.05 -25.83 -16.05
N GLU A 213 -15.99 -25.79 -17.02
CA GLU A 213 -16.28 -26.88 -17.94
C GLU A 213 -15.30 -26.92 -19.11
#